data_1045fe48cafe2c007b6287ef7b359bda
#
_entry.id   1045fe48cafe2c007b6287ef7b359bda
#
_cell.length_a   1.000
_cell.length_b   1.000
_cell.length_c   1.000
_cell.angle_alpha   90.00
_cell.angle_beta   90.00
_cell.angle_gamma   90.00
#
_symmetry.space_group_name_H-M   'P 1'
#
loop_
_entity.id
_entity.type
_entity.pdbx_description
1 polymer ?
#
loop_
_entity_poly.entity_id
_entity_poly.type
_entity_poly.pdbx_seq_one_letter_code
_entity_poly.pdbx_strand_id
1 'polypeptide(L)'
;LLSLFSFATGYAQIEISTSLQEAVHKAIDKNSSIKNKELEIEKLQLKEKSVWNKYIPTVEASAIYSYFDNKLTVDLPATTLPIVNIPVFGGKSTFDNYGNIFNGSIMAKTVLFSGMQIPNGAKALKQKAIGTEYLKESEKDIIIKDVINTFDQITLLNEVEKLLNDSEKRLQTETKRISKAIEEGLAIPYDRDKIKLASLELKSKRIEPEGKLK
;
A
#
# COMPACT_ATOMS: atom_id res chain seq x y z
N LEU A 1 -42.52 37.93 -33.33
CA LEU A 1 -41.51 38.36 -32.33
C LEU A 1 -41.21 37.16 -31.39
N LEU A 2 -40.22 36.33 -31.77
CA LEU A 2 -39.65 35.32 -30.90
C LEU A 2 -38.38 35.91 -30.27
N SER A 3 -38.38 36.18 -28.96
CA SER A 3 -37.20 36.55 -28.22
C SER A 3 -36.45 35.29 -27.81
N LEU A 4 -35.29 35.08 -28.41
CA LEU A 4 -34.29 34.08 -27.99
C LEU A 4 -33.67 34.52 -26.66
N PHE A 5 -34.02 33.82 -25.57
CA PHE A 5 -33.33 33.93 -24.30
C PHE A 5 -32.05 33.05 -24.38
N SER A 6 -30.92 33.68 -24.64
CA SER A 6 -29.61 33.04 -24.52
C SER A 6 -29.27 32.87 -23.03
N PHE A 7 -29.38 31.65 -22.53
CA PHE A 7 -28.77 31.27 -21.25
C PHE A 7 -27.24 31.19 -21.42
N ALA A 8 -26.56 32.25 -20.99
CA ALA A 8 -25.12 32.19 -20.80
C ALA A 8 -24.85 31.36 -19.54
N THR A 9 -24.49 30.11 -19.72
CA THR A 9 -23.92 29.27 -18.65
C THR A 9 -22.52 29.82 -18.37
N GLY A 10 -22.42 30.70 -17.37
CA GLY A 10 -21.14 31.11 -16.81
C GLY A 10 -20.52 29.96 -16.08
N TYR A 11 -19.58 29.28 -16.69
CA TYR A 11 -18.65 28.39 -15.98
C TYR A 11 -17.76 29.32 -15.15
N ALA A 12 -17.93 29.32 -13.85
CA ALA A 12 -16.95 29.88 -12.94
C ALA A 12 -15.66 29.09 -13.12
N GLN A 13 -14.71 29.58 -13.90
CA GLN A 13 -13.35 29.07 -13.94
C GLN A 13 -12.73 29.39 -12.57
N ILE A 14 -12.57 28.38 -11.77
CA ILE A 14 -11.75 28.46 -10.58
C ILE A 14 -10.31 28.58 -11.07
N GLU A 15 -9.74 29.79 -11.02
CA GLU A 15 -8.32 30.02 -11.24
C GLU A 15 -7.54 29.33 -10.09
N ILE A 16 -7.12 28.10 -10.34
CA ILE A 16 -6.23 27.39 -9.42
C ILE A 16 -4.88 28.09 -9.46
N SER A 17 -4.40 28.60 -8.33
CA SER A 17 -3.10 29.26 -8.26
C SER A 17 -1.98 28.33 -8.74
N THR A 18 -1.00 28.87 -9.48
CA THR A 18 0.14 28.12 -10.03
C THR A 18 0.84 27.30 -8.93
N SER A 19 0.97 27.87 -7.73
CA SER A 19 1.58 27.19 -6.57
C SER A 19 0.80 25.97 -6.09
N LEU A 20 -0.53 26.01 -6.13
CA LEU A 20 -1.38 24.86 -5.79
C LEU A 20 -1.26 23.77 -6.85
N GLN A 21 -1.24 24.12 -8.13
CA GLN A 21 -1.03 23.15 -9.22
C GLN A 21 0.31 22.44 -9.09
N GLU A 22 1.39 23.15 -8.82
CA GLU A 22 2.71 22.59 -8.60
C GLU A 22 2.75 21.64 -7.39
N ALA A 23 2.08 22.02 -6.29
CA ALA A 23 1.98 21.19 -5.10
C ALA A 23 1.24 19.87 -5.39
N VAL A 24 0.12 19.94 -6.12
CA VAL A 24 -0.66 18.76 -6.54
C VAL A 24 0.19 17.84 -7.43
N HIS A 25 0.84 18.37 -8.46
CA HIS A 25 1.71 17.56 -9.34
C HIS A 25 2.83 16.87 -8.55
N LYS A 26 3.51 17.62 -7.68
CA LYS A 26 4.59 17.09 -6.87
C LYS A 26 4.13 16.03 -5.86
N ALA A 27 2.92 16.19 -5.31
CA ALA A 27 2.32 15.21 -4.41
C ALA A 27 2.00 13.92 -5.15
N ILE A 28 1.39 13.99 -6.34
CA ILE A 28 1.06 12.84 -7.16
C ILE A 28 2.33 12.09 -7.58
N ASP A 29 3.32 12.79 -8.13
CA ASP A 29 4.54 12.20 -8.67
C ASP A 29 5.39 11.49 -7.60
N LYS A 30 5.37 12.00 -6.37
CA LYS A 30 6.16 11.46 -5.25
C LYS A 30 5.40 10.47 -4.39
N ASN A 31 4.11 10.28 -4.62
CA ASN A 31 3.29 9.42 -3.78
C ASN A 31 3.61 7.95 -4.00
N SER A 32 3.99 7.26 -2.92
CA SER A 32 4.30 5.83 -2.96
C SER A 32 3.09 4.93 -3.18
N SER A 33 1.87 5.36 -2.77
CA SER A 33 0.63 4.60 -2.98
C SER A 33 0.31 4.50 -4.47
N ILE A 34 0.45 5.59 -5.23
CA ILE A 34 0.27 5.62 -6.69
C ILE A 34 1.27 4.69 -7.37
N LYS A 35 2.56 4.79 -7.00
CA LYS A 35 3.61 3.91 -7.55
C LYS A 35 3.33 2.43 -7.25
N ASN A 36 2.85 2.12 -6.06
CA ASN A 36 2.47 0.76 -5.69
C ASN A 36 1.29 0.25 -6.55
N LYS A 37 0.32 1.10 -6.87
CA LYS A 37 -0.78 0.75 -7.78
C LYS A 37 -0.28 0.50 -9.21
N GLU A 38 0.66 1.29 -9.69
CA GLU A 38 1.29 1.09 -11.01
C GLU A 38 2.03 -0.25 -11.09
N LEU A 39 2.82 -0.58 -10.07
CA LEU A 39 3.50 -1.87 -9.97
C LEU A 39 2.50 -3.04 -9.84
N GLU A 40 1.38 -2.85 -9.15
CA GLU A 40 0.33 -3.85 -9.06
C GLU A 40 -0.34 -4.11 -10.42
N ILE A 41 -0.60 -3.06 -11.20
CA ILE A 41 -1.13 -3.16 -12.56
C ILE A 41 -0.14 -3.93 -13.46
N GLU A 42 1.13 -3.54 -13.45
CA GLU A 42 2.19 -4.25 -14.20
C GLU A 42 2.28 -5.72 -13.81
N LYS A 43 2.27 -6.02 -12.52
CA LYS A 43 2.25 -7.38 -11.99
C LYS A 43 1.04 -8.19 -12.49
N LEU A 44 -0.14 -7.57 -12.56
CA LEU A 44 -1.34 -8.22 -13.06
C LEU A 44 -1.27 -8.51 -14.57
N GLN A 45 -0.71 -7.58 -15.34
CA GLN A 45 -0.46 -7.76 -16.78
C GLN A 45 0.57 -8.86 -17.05
N LEU A 46 1.64 -8.93 -16.27
CA LEU A 46 2.62 -10.01 -16.37
C LEU A 46 2.02 -11.36 -15.97
N LYS A 47 1.17 -11.40 -14.96
CA LYS A 47 0.44 -12.60 -14.56
C LYS A 47 -0.54 -13.04 -15.64
N GLU A 48 -1.24 -12.13 -16.30
CA GLU A 48 -2.11 -12.44 -17.43
C GLU A 48 -1.33 -13.15 -18.55
N LYS A 49 -0.18 -12.58 -18.95
CA LYS A 49 0.71 -13.20 -19.94
C LYS A 49 1.19 -14.57 -19.46
N SER A 50 1.56 -14.70 -18.19
CA SER A 50 2.05 -15.95 -17.61
C SER A 50 0.99 -17.05 -17.56
N VAL A 51 -0.31 -16.72 -17.54
CA VAL A 51 -1.38 -17.74 -17.61
C VAL A 51 -1.32 -18.53 -18.91
N TRP A 52 -0.97 -17.89 -20.02
CA TRP A 52 -0.83 -18.53 -21.33
C TRP A 52 0.38 -19.48 -21.41
N ASN A 53 1.40 -19.25 -20.57
CA ASN A 53 2.58 -20.13 -20.48
C ASN A 53 2.20 -21.58 -20.06
N LYS A 54 1.01 -21.78 -19.46
CA LYS A 54 0.52 -23.12 -19.12
C LYS A 54 0.29 -24.03 -20.33
N TYR A 55 0.21 -23.48 -21.53
CA TYR A 55 0.16 -24.26 -22.78
C TYR A 55 1.55 -24.64 -23.29
N ILE A 56 2.60 -24.01 -22.78
CA ILE A 56 3.98 -24.35 -23.16
C ILE A 56 4.34 -25.71 -22.54
N PRO A 57 4.84 -26.68 -23.33
CA PRO A 57 5.28 -27.96 -22.78
C PRO A 57 6.37 -27.79 -21.73
N THR A 58 6.23 -28.46 -20.59
CA THR A 58 7.29 -28.59 -19.59
C THR A 58 8.00 -29.91 -19.82
N VAL A 59 9.34 -29.87 -19.83
CA VAL A 59 10.21 -31.05 -19.93
C VAL A 59 10.93 -31.21 -18.61
N GLU A 60 10.75 -32.37 -18.00
CA GLU A 60 11.38 -32.76 -16.73
C GLU A 60 12.28 -33.96 -16.98
N ALA A 61 13.53 -33.89 -16.55
CA ALA A 61 14.46 -35.01 -16.54
C ALA A 61 14.78 -35.36 -15.09
N SER A 62 14.67 -36.65 -14.74
CA SER A 62 15.01 -37.14 -13.42
C SER A 62 15.91 -38.37 -13.50
N ALA A 63 16.84 -38.48 -12.58
CA ALA A 63 17.70 -39.65 -12.43
C ALA A 63 17.77 -40.00 -10.94
N ILE A 64 17.44 -41.26 -10.63
CA ILE A 64 17.47 -41.78 -9.27
C ILE A 64 18.41 -43.00 -9.26
N TYR A 65 19.40 -42.94 -8.41
CA TYR A 65 20.26 -44.08 -8.09
C TYR A 65 19.94 -44.54 -6.67
N SER A 66 19.62 -45.84 -6.51
CA SER A 66 19.34 -46.44 -5.23
C SER A 66 20.22 -47.68 -5.04
N TYR A 67 20.89 -47.75 -3.93
CA TYR A 67 21.54 -48.96 -3.44
C TYR A 67 20.66 -49.57 -2.40
N PHE A 68 20.43 -50.89 -2.47
CA PHE A 68 19.73 -51.61 -1.44
C PHE A 68 20.56 -52.83 -0.99
N ASP A 69 20.52 -53.10 0.30
CA ASP A 69 21.15 -54.21 0.97
C ASP A 69 20.15 -54.76 1.98
N ASN A 70 19.51 -55.87 1.63
CA ASN A 70 18.50 -56.51 2.43
C ASN A 70 18.99 -57.91 2.85
N LYS A 71 19.04 -58.13 4.13
CA LYS A 71 19.39 -59.43 4.73
C LYS A 71 18.18 -60.04 5.40
N LEU A 72 17.66 -61.11 4.81
CA LEU A 72 16.58 -61.88 5.40
C LEU A 72 17.16 -63.17 6.05
N THR A 73 17.02 -63.25 7.35
CA THR A 73 17.39 -64.46 8.09
C THR A 73 16.12 -65.18 8.49
N VAL A 74 15.94 -66.38 8.01
CA VAL A 74 14.83 -67.26 8.36
C VAL A 74 15.39 -68.39 9.28
N ASP A 75 14.87 -68.44 10.49
CA ASP A 75 15.21 -69.51 11.44
C ASP A 75 14.11 -70.57 11.40
N LEU A 76 14.44 -71.70 10.81
CA LEU A 76 13.51 -72.82 10.70
C LEU A 76 13.69 -73.80 11.89
N PRO A 77 12.62 -74.05 12.63
CA PRO A 77 12.72 -75.01 13.76
C PRO A 77 13.17 -76.41 13.26
N ALA A 78 14.15 -77.02 13.96
CA ALA A 78 14.61 -78.33 13.62
C ALA A 78 13.51 -79.33 13.81
N THR A 79 13.15 -80.03 12.74
CA THR A 79 12.20 -81.16 12.79
C THR A 79 12.96 -82.45 12.49
N THR A 80 12.94 -83.40 13.42
CA THR A 80 13.54 -84.73 13.27
C THR A 80 12.47 -85.75 12.90
N LEU A 81 12.79 -86.69 11.98
CA LEU A 81 11.93 -87.83 11.69
C LEU A 81 11.95 -88.78 12.87
N PRO A 82 10.75 -89.13 13.48
CA PRO A 82 10.68 -89.86 14.71
C PRO A 82 11.17 -91.30 14.65
N ILE A 83 11.37 -91.86 13.45
CA ILE A 83 11.74 -93.28 13.25
C ILE A 83 13.24 -93.44 13.01
N VAL A 84 13.94 -92.49 12.41
CA VAL A 84 15.35 -92.56 12.00
C VAL A 84 16.23 -91.51 12.63
N ASN A 85 15.68 -90.67 13.46
CA ASN A 85 16.34 -89.57 14.18
C ASN A 85 17.23 -88.65 13.29
N ILE A 86 16.87 -88.51 12.00
CA ILE A 86 17.60 -87.67 11.06
C ILE A 86 16.93 -86.31 11.05
N PRO A 87 17.68 -85.18 11.24
CA PRO A 87 17.14 -83.85 11.12
C PRO A 87 16.82 -83.60 9.62
N VAL A 88 15.54 -83.32 9.31
CA VAL A 88 15.09 -83.12 7.93
C VAL A 88 15.00 -81.65 7.57
N PHE A 89 14.72 -80.82 8.51
CA PHE A 89 14.67 -79.36 8.38
C PHE A 89 15.20 -78.77 9.68
N GLY A 90 15.91 -77.69 9.55
CA GLY A 90 16.32 -76.86 10.70
C GLY A 90 17.59 -76.08 10.42
N GLY A 91 17.67 -74.92 11.00
CA GLY A 91 18.84 -74.05 10.92
C GLY A 91 18.49 -72.62 10.37
N LYS A 92 19.47 -71.81 10.53
CA LYS A 92 19.37 -70.42 10.02
C LYS A 92 19.75 -70.35 8.54
N SER A 93 18.83 -70.03 7.73
CA SER A 93 19.10 -69.65 6.30
C SER A 93 19.08 -68.16 6.15
N THR A 94 20.20 -67.63 5.70
CA THR A 94 20.34 -66.20 5.42
C THR A 94 20.31 -65.98 3.93
N PHE A 95 19.40 -65.14 3.50
CA PHE A 95 19.28 -64.69 2.13
C PHE A 95 19.76 -63.24 2.05
N ASP A 96 20.91 -63.00 1.45
CA ASP A 96 21.45 -61.67 1.20
C ASP A 96 21.01 -61.21 -0.19
N ASN A 97 20.33 -60.13 -0.22
CA ASN A 97 19.87 -59.49 -1.49
C ASN A 97 20.37 -58.05 -1.53
N TYR A 98 21.38 -57.78 -2.31
CA TYR A 98 21.95 -56.47 -2.50
C TYR A 98 22.00 -56.13 -4.00
N GLY A 99 21.88 -54.85 -4.29
CA GLY A 99 21.90 -54.40 -5.67
C GLY A 99 21.84 -52.89 -5.84
N ASN A 100 21.99 -52.51 -7.06
CA ASN A 100 21.92 -51.13 -7.47
C ASN A 100 20.76 -50.97 -8.45
N ILE A 101 19.95 -49.97 -8.24
CA ILE A 101 18.89 -49.58 -9.19
C ILE A 101 19.21 -48.19 -9.70
N PHE A 102 19.32 -48.05 -11.01
CA PHE A 102 19.38 -46.76 -11.69
C PHE A 102 18.09 -46.57 -12.50
N ASN A 103 17.37 -45.53 -12.19
CA ASN A 103 16.17 -45.13 -12.93
C ASN A 103 16.39 -43.74 -13.52
N GLY A 104 16.39 -43.60 -14.84
CA GLY A 104 16.41 -42.36 -15.56
C GLY A 104 15.09 -42.15 -16.31
N SER A 105 14.48 -40.99 -16.17
CA SER A 105 13.26 -40.67 -16.92
C SER A 105 13.31 -39.27 -17.48
N ILE A 106 12.74 -39.10 -18.68
CA ILE A 106 12.45 -37.82 -19.32
C ILE A 106 10.95 -37.77 -19.55
N MET A 107 10.31 -36.71 -19.04
CA MET A 107 8.87 -36.56 -19.17
C MET A 107 8.57 -35.18 -19.79
N ALA A 108 7.73 -35.15 -20.83
CA ALA A 108 7.19 -33.94 -21.40
C ALA A 108 5.68 -33.87 -21.11
N LYS A 109 5.22 -32.75 -20.54
CA LYS A 109 3.81 -32.51 -20.24
C LYS A 109 3.37 -31.23 -20.91
N THR A 110 2.18 -31.26 -21.51
CA THR A 110 1.52 -30.07 -22.06
C THR A 110 0.02 -30.14 -21.79
N VAL A 111 -0.61 -28.98 -21.65
CA VAL A 111 -2.06 -28.84 -21.52
C VAL A 111 -2.63 -28.66 -22.93
N LEU A 112 -3.36 -29.63 -23.43
CA LEU A 112 -4.02 -29.55 -24.74
C LEU A 112 -5.37 -28.84 -24.64
N PHE A 113 -6.09 -29.05 -23.55
CA PHE A 113 -7.39 -28.44 -23.31
C PHE A 113 -7.60 -28.21 -21.80
N SER A 114 -7.96 -26.99 -21.43
CA SER A 114 -8.13 -26.57 -20.03
C SER A 114 -9.59 -26.36 -19.61
N GLY A 115 -10.57 -26.75 -20.43
CA GLY A 115 -11.99 -26.46 -20.15
C GLY A 115 -12.26 -24.95 -20.00
N MET A 116 -11.60 -24.12 -20.81
CA MET A 116 -11.67 -22.63 -20.75
C MET A 116 -11.10 -21.98 -19.47
N GLN A 117 -10.52 -22.75 -18.56
CA GLN A 117 -9.93 -22.18 -17.31
C GLN A 117 -8.80 -21.19 -17.61
N ILE A 118 -7.91 -21.52 -18.53
CA ILE A 118 -6.77 -20.65 -18.90
C ILE A 118 -7.26 -19.36 -19.55
N PRO A 119 -8.10 -19.37 -20.61
CA PRO A 119 -8.63 -18.14 -21.21
C PRO A 119 -9.45 -17.28 -20.24
N ASN A 120 -10.31 -17.91 -19.42
CA ASN A 120 -11.10 -17.17 -18.44
C ASN A 120 -10.23 -16.61 -17.30
N GLY A 121 -9.19 -17.35 -16.88
CA GLY A 121 -8.21 -16.87 -15.92
C GLY A 121 -7.45 -15.64 -16.42
N ALA A 122 -7.02 -15.64 -17.69
CA ALA A 122 -6.40 -14.50 -18.32
C ALA A 122 -7.36 -13.29 -18.39
N LYS A 123 -8.61 -13.50 -18.82
CA LYS A 123 -9.64 -12.46 -18.83
C LYS A 123 -9.89 -11.88 -17.43
N ALA A 124 -9.97 -12.71 -16.40
CA ALA A 124 -10.15 -12.26 -15.02
C ALA A 124 -8.99 -11.37 -14.54
N LEU A 125 -7.76 -11.75 -14.85
CA LEU A 125 -6.57 -10.93 -14.52
C LEU A 125 -6.57 -9.60 -15.27
N LYS A 126 -6.96 -9.60 -16.55
CA LYS A 126 -7.11 -8.37 -17.33
C LYS A 126 -8.15 -7.43 -16.73
N GLN A 127 -9.33 -7.94 -16.36
CA GLN A 127 -10.36 -7.13 -15.70
C GLN A 127 -9.92 -6.62 -14.33
N LYS A 128 -9.14 -7.42 -13.59
CA LYS A 128 -8.55 -6.99 -12.32
C LYS A 128 -7.54 -5.86 -12.53
N ALA A 129 -6.71 -5.91 -13.58
CA ALA A 129 -5.79 -4.83 -13.90
C ALA A 129 -6.55 -3.51 -14.20
N ILE A 130 -7.62 -3.58 -15.01
CA ILE A 130 -8.49 -2.42 -15.29
C ILE A 130 -9.13 -1.88 -14.00
N GLY A 131 -9.65 -2.76 -13.13
CA GLY A 131 -10.20 -2.35 -11.83
C GLY A 131 -9.15 -1.65 -10.95
N THR A 132 -7.90 -2.16 -10.96
CA THR A 132 -6.80 -1.52 -10.22
C THR A 132 -6.44 -0.15 -10.80
N GLU A 133 -6.60 0.05 -12.11
CA GLU A 133 -6.40 1.36 -12.75
C GLU A 133 -7.42 2.39 -12.27
N TYR A 134 -8.70 2.02 -12.16
CA TYR A 134 -9.71 2.89 -11.55
C TYR A 134 -9.41 3.21 -10.08
N LEU A 135 -8.90 2.22 -9.32
CA LEU A 135 -8.48 2.46 -7.94
C LEU A 135 -7.29 3.43 -7.87
N LYS A 136 -6.36 3.39 -8.83
CA LYS A 136 -5.26 4.36 -8.92
C LYS A 136 -5.78 5.77 -9.17
N GLU A 137 -6.74 5.94 -10.08
CA GLU A 137 -7.35 7.26 -10.33
C GLU A 137 -8.11 7.78 -9.09
N SER A 138 -8.87 6.92 -8.41
CA SER A 138 -9.52 7.28 -7.15
C SER A 138 -8.52 7.70 -6.06
N GLU A 139 -7.36 7.06 -5.98
CA GLU A 139 -6.28 7.44 -5.06
C GLU A 139 -5.71 8.82 -5.41
N LYS A 140 -5.55 9.14 -6.69
CA LYS A 140 -5.14 10.48 -7.12
C LYS A 140 -6.14 11.55 -6.67
N ASP A 141 -7.44 11.28 -6.81
CA ASP A 141 -8.49 12.22 -6.38
C ASP A 141 -8.43 12.48 -4.87
N ILE A 142 -8.16 11.45 -4.07
CA ILE A 142 -7.97 11.60 -2.63
C ILE A 142 -6.76 12.48 -2.32
N ILE A 143 -5.63 12.25 -2.99
CA ILE A 143 -4.41 13.04 -2.80
C ILE A 143 -4.64 14.50 -3.20
N ILE A 144 -5.32 14.74 -4.33
CA ILE A 144 -5.66 16.09 -4.78
C ILE A 144 -6.49 16.80 -3.72
N LYS A 145 -7.52 16.15 -3.20
CA LYS A 145 -8.38 16.68 -2.13
C LYS A 145 -7.57 17.02 -0.88
N ASP A 146 -6.67 16.13 -0.46
CA ASP A 146 -5.87 16.34 0.75
C ASP A 146 -4.88 17.50 0.58
N VAL A 147 -4.27 17.65 -0.61
CA VAL A 147 -3.39 18.78 -0.94
C VAL A 147 -4.17 20.09 -0.92
N ILE A 148 -5.36 20.13 -1.54
CA ILE A 148 -6.22 21.33 -1.55
C ILE A 148 -6.58 21.72 -0.11
N ASN A 149 -7.08 20.77 0.69
CA ASN A 149 -7.45 21.03 2.07
C ASN A 149 -6.26 21.55 2.91
N THR A 150 -5.08 20.99 2.71
CA THR A 150 -3.87 21.42 3.41
C THR A 150 -3.45 22.84 2.97
N PHE A 151 -3.53 23.12 1.69
CA PHE A 151 -3.22 24.43 1.13
C PHE A 151 -4.17 25.51 1.65
N ASP A 152 -5.47 25.21 1.72
CA ASP A 152 -6.48 26.12 2.25
C ASP A 152 -6.26 26.36 3.75
N GLN A 153 -5.89 25.33 4.52
CA GLN A 153 -5.54 25.49 5.93
C GLN A 153 -4.32 26.40 6.13
N ILE A 154 -3.27 26.22 5.32
CA ILE A 154 -2.08 27.08 5.37
C ILE A 154 -2.44 28.52 5.03
N THR A 155 -3.26 28.73 4.01
CA THR A 155 -3.72 30.05 3.60
C THR A 155 -4.53 30.72 4.72
N LEU A 156 -5.45 29.99 5.33
CA LEU A 156 -6.22 30.47 6.47
C LEU A 156 -5.32 30.83 7.66
N LEU A 157 -4.35 30.00 7.99
CA LEU A 157 -3.41 30.27 9.08
C LEU A 157 -2.59 31.54 8.81
N ASN A 158 -2.13 31.74 7.58
CA ASN A 158 -1.41 32.96 7.20
C ASN A 158 -2.27 34.23 7.34
N GLU A 159 -3.56 34.16 6.96
CA GLU A 159 -4.48 35.29 7.15
C GLU A 159 -4.80 35.55 8.64
N VAL A 160 -4.94 34.48 9.45
CA VAL A 160 -5.08 34.60 10.91
C VAL A 160 -3.83 35.25 11.51
N GLU A 161 -2.62 34.89 11.06
CA GLU A 161 -1.38 35.50 11.53
C GLU A 161 -1.33 37.00 11.20
N LYS A 162 -1.71 37.41 10.00
CA LYS A 162 -1.80 38.83 9.61
C LYS A 162 -2.79 39.57 10.52
N LEU A 163 -3.96 39.01 10.78
CA LEU A 163 -4.96 39.60 11.65
C LEU A 163 -4.43 39.75 13.08
N LEU A 164 -3.74 38.76 13.62
CA LEU A 164 -3.12 38.83 14.95
C LEU A 164 -2.04 39.92 15.02
N ASN A 165 -1.19 40.05 13.98
CA ASN A 165 -0.17 41.08 13.88
C ASN A 165 -0.79 42.49 13.85
N ASP A 166 -1.86 42.69 13.08
CA ASP A 166 -2.55 43.98 13.00
C ASP A 166 -3.27 44.32 14.29
N SER A 167 -3.86 43.32 14.96
CA SER A 167 -4.49 43.48 16.29
C SER A 167 -3.45 43.86 17.34
N GLU A 168 -2.26 43.25 17.33
CA GLU A 168 -1.17 43.59 18.24
C GLU A 168 -0.70 45.03 18.06
N LYS A 169 -0.51 45.50 16.80
CA LYS A 169 -0.17 46.91 16.50
C LYS A 169 -1.21 47.87 17.03
N ARG A 170 -2.50 47.54 16.87
CA ARG A 170 -3.59 48.37 17.37
C ARG A 170 -3.57 48.46 18.89
N LEU A 171 -3.41 47.31 19.59
CA LEU A 171 -3.31 47.29 21.07
C LEU A 171 -2.09 48.07 21.58
N GLN A 172 -0.96 47.99 20.89
CA GLN A 172 0.23 48.80 21.24
C GLN A 172 -0.05 50.30 21.10
N THR A 173 -0.74 50.72 20.03
CA THR A 173 -1.14 52.11 19.79
C THR A 173 -2.09 52.61 20.88
N GLU A 174 -3.13 51.80 21.19
CA GLU A 174 -4.06 52.16 22.27
C GLU A 174 -3.42 52.18 23.63
N THR A 175 -2.45 51.28 23.92
CA THR A 175 -1.67 51.31 25.17
C THR A 175 -0.93 52.64 25.33
N LYS A 176 -0.30 53.14 24.28
CA LYS A 176 0.40 54.47 24.27
C LYS A 176 -0.58 55.62 24.49
N ARG A 177 -1.77 55.51 23.83
CA ARG A 177 -2.81 56.55 23.94
C ARG A 177 -3.40 56.63 25.35
N ILE A 178 -3.73 55.50 25.93
CA ILE A 178 -4.26 55.44 27.32
C ILE A 178 -3.20 55.85 28.32
N SER A 179 -1.93 55.51 28.15
CA SER A 179 -0.88 55.94 29.05
C SER A 179 -0.76 57.47 29.08
N LYS A 180 -0.81 58.13 27.93
CA LYS A 180 -0.89 59.62 27.85
C LYS A 180 -2.10 60.17 28.51
N ALA A 181 -3.29 59.60 28.28
CA ALA A 181 -4.54 60.06 28.90
C ALA A 181 -4.53 59.92 30.42
N ILE A 182 -3.84 58.92 30.99
CA ILE A 182 -3.64 58.79 32.42
C ILE A 182 -2.73 59.86 32.96
N GLU A 183 -1.65 60.17 32.26
CA GLU A 183 -0.72 61.29 32.62
C GLU A 183 -1.41 62.62 32.63
N GLU A 184 -2.38 62.85 31.74
CA GLU A 184 -3.21 64.05 31.60
C GLU A 184 -4.38 64.05 32.55
N GLY A 185 -4.62 63.00 33.35
CA GLY A 185 -5.77 62.87 34.26
C GLY A 185 -7.11 62.59 33.57
N LEU A 186 -7.11 62.22 32.26
CA LEU A 186 -8.32 61.95 31.47
C LEU A 186 -8.74 60.47 31.46
N ALA A 187 -7.89 59.57 32.01
CA ALA A 187 -8.20 58.15 32.13
C ALA A 187 -7.69 57.57 33.47
N ILE A 188 -8.19 56.44 33.87
CA ILE A 188 -7.77 55.74 35.10
C ILE A 188 -6.85 54.56 34.84
N PRO A 189 -5.97 54.18 35.77
CA PRO A 189 -5.07 53.02 35.61
C PRO A 189 -5.79 51.71 35.21
N TYR A 190 -7.01 51.50 35.63
CA TYR A 190 -7.84 50.35 35.25
C TYR A 190 -8.06 50.20 33.75
N ASP A 191 -8.14 51.31 32.99
CA ASP A 191 -8.34 51.25 31.55
C ASP A 191 -7.10 50.72 30.82
N ARG A 192 -5.87 51.06 31.34
CA ARG A 192 -4.61 50.48 30.87
C ARG A 192 -4.56 48.97 31.15
N ASP A 193 -5.01 48.52 32.31
CA ASP A 193 -4.95 47.12 32.70
C ASP A 193 -5.90 46.26 31.85
N LYS A 194 -7.06 46.79 31.41
CA LYS A 194 -7.94 46.14 30.43
C LYS A 194 -7.23 45.89 29.09
N ILE A 195 -6.49 46.87 28.58
CA ILE A 195 -5.74 46.70 27.30
C ILE A 195 -4.61 45.71 27.50
N LYS A 196 -3.94 45.69 28.65
CA LYS A 196 -2.92 44.71 28.98
C LYS A 196 -3.48 43.30 29.02
N LEU A 197 -4.66 43.10 29.57
CA LEU A 197 -5.38 41.81 29.57
C LEU A 197 -5.68 41.35 28.12
N ALA A 198 -6.28 42.24 27.31
CA ALA A 198 -6.53 41.96 25.90
C ALA A 198 -5.26 41.59 25.11
N SER A 199 -4.11 42.22 25.43
CA SER A 199 -2.81 41.87 24.81
C SER A 199 -2.33 40.49 25.23
N LEU A 200 -2.57 40.05 26.47
CA LEU A 200 -2.22 38.72 26.95
C LEU A 200 -3.12 37.65 26.31
N GLU A 201 -4.42 37.93 26.16
CA GLU A 201 -5.35 37.05 25.45
C GLU A 201 -4.96 36.88 23.98
N LEU A 202 -4.58 37.96 23.29
CA LEU A 202 -4.10 37.93 21.92
C LEU A 202 -2.84 37.06 21.80
N LYS A 203 -1.89 37.21 22.71
CA LYS A 203 -0.68 36.38 22.75
C LYS A 203 -1.00 34.90 22.97
N SER A 204 -1.95 34.58 23.85
CA SER A 204 -2.41 33.21 24.05
C SER A 204 -3.00 32.60 22.77
N LYS A 205 -3.82 33.37 22.05
CA LYS A 205 -4.39 32.93 20.76
C LYS A 205 -3.38 32.76 19.65
N ARG A 206 -2.19 33.34 19.74
CA ARG A 206 -1.10 33.19 18.74
C ARG A 206 -0.42 31.82 18.81
N ILE A 207 -0.37 31.20 20.00
CA ILE A 207 0.35 29.95 20.21
C ILE A 207 -0.18 28.81 19.34
N GLU A 208 -1.50 28.75 19.14
CA GLU A 208 -2.14 27.68 18.37
C GLU A 208 -1.81 27.72 16.87
N PRO A 209 -1.95 28.88 16.16
CA PRO A 209 -1.54 28.99 14.77
C PRO A 209 -0.04 28.72 14.55
N GLU A 210 0.83 29.26 15.40
CA GLU A 210 2.28 29.05 15.29
C GLU A 210 2.69 27.57 15.47
N GLY A 211 1.94 26.82 16.28
CA GLY A 211 2.16 25.39 16.46
C GLY A 211 1.72 24.55 15.25
N LYS A 212 0.75 25.02 14.46
CA LYS A 212 0.23 24.33 13.27
C LYS A 212 1.03 24.64 11.99
N LEU A 213 1.79 25.74 11.98
CA LEU A 213 2.61 26.16 10.84
C LEU A 213 4.04 25.54 10.85
N LYS A 214 4.45 24.92 11.94
CA LYS A 214 5.73 24.18 12.09
C LYS A 214 5.57 22.73 11.69
#